data_76d8d32755f05a3bcb8d48c36281fcd5
#
_entry.id   76d8d32755f05a3bcb8d48c36281fcd5
#
_cell.length_a   1.000
_cell.length_b   1.000
_cell.length_c   1.000
_cell.angle_alpha   90.00
_cell.angle_beta   90.00
_cell.angle_gamma   90.00
#
_symmetry.space_group_name_H-M   'P 1'
#
loop_
_entity.id
_entity.type
_entity.pdbx_description
1 polymer ?
#
loop_
_entity_poly.entity_id
_entity_poly.type
_entity_poly.pdbx_seq_one_letter_code
_entity_poly.pdbx_strand_id
1 'polypeptide(L)'
;MIARRMLRFTRDRQRVEELVHDCFVEAYLSLRSYRGDSPLEHWLSKIATRVGYRHWKTQRRDRQRMVQLQSVPPRSSAPATASDASELAGYLLDQLSPRDRLAITLLHLEGRSVPEAAELAGWSQTMMKVQAHRARKKLRALLEKQGIHHE
;
A
#
# COMPACT_ATOMS: atom_id res chain seq x y z
N MET A 1 -10.63 -7.66 -11.86
CA MET A 1 -10.71 -6.71 -10.73
C MET A 1 -9.59 -6.94 -9.70
N ILE A 2 -9.52 -8.09 -9.02
CA ILE A 2 -8.54 -8.35 -7.93
C ILE A 2 -7.09 -8.23 -8.41
N ALA A 3 -6.72 -8.85 -9.54
CA ALA A 3 -5.36 -8.77 -10.07
C ALA A 3 -4.89 -7.32 -10.31
N ARG A 4 -5.76 -6.47 -10.88
CA ARG A 4 -5.47 -5.05 -11.06
C ARG A 4 -5.22 -4.35 -9.72
N ARG A 5 -5.98 -4.71 -8.68
CA ARG A 5 -5.79 -4.16 -7.34
C ARG A 5 -4.46 -4.63 -6.72
N MET A 6 -4.07 -5.89 -6.93
CA MET A 6 -2.81 -6.41 -6.41
C MET A 6 -1.58 -5.74 -7.04
N LEU A 7 -1.69 -5.25 -8.28
CA LEU A 7 -0.64 -4.44 -8.92
C LEU A 7 -0.33 -3.12 -8.17
N ARG A 8 -1.24 -2.65 -7.31
CA ARG A 8 -0.98 -1.52 -6.41
C ARG A 8 -0.03 -1.88 -5.26
N PHE A 9 0.03 -3.16 -4.91
CA PHE A 9 0.79 -3.65 -3.76
C PHE A 9 2.16 -4.22 -4.15
N THR A 10 2.31 -4.71 -5.37
CA THR A 10 3.59 -5.22 -5.88
C THR A 10 3.66 -5.11 -7.40
N ARG A 11 4.86 -4.92 -7.93
CA ARG A 11 5.15 -4.94 -9.38
C ARG A 11 5.65 -6.31 -9.85
N ASP A 12 5.98 -7.19 -8.92
CA ASP A 12 6.42 -8.55 -9.22
C ASP A 12 5.21 -9.40 -9.65
N ARG A 13 5.22 -9.85 -10.88
CA ARG A 13 4.13 -10.64 -11.49
C ARG A 13 3.85 -11.93 -10.71
N GLN A 14 4.88 -12.65 -10.31
CA GLN A 14 4.71 -13.87 -9.52
C GLN A 14 4.04 -13.55 -8.18
N ARG A 15 4.46 -12.48 -7.55
CA ARG A 15 3.86 -12.04 -6.29
C ARG A 15 2.41 -11.59 -6.45
N VAL A 16 2.06 -10.96 -7.58
CA VAL A 16 0.65 -10.63 -7.89
C VAL A 16 -0.19 -11.90 -7.94
N GLU A 17 0.29 -12.96 -8.61
CA GLU A 17 -0.44 -14.24 -8.71
C GLU A 17 -0.64 -14.88 -7.34
N GLU A 18 0.38 -14.88 -6.49
CA GLU A 18 0.30 -15.37 -5.10
C GLU A 18 -0.73 -14.58 -4.28
N LEU A 19 -0.70 -13.24 -4.36
CA LEU A 19 -1.64 -12.38 -3.64
C LEU A 19 -3.08 -12.54 -4.13
N VAL A 20 -3.28 -12.73 -5.43
CA VAL A 20 -4.61 -13.04 -6.01
C VAL A 20 -5.11 -14.37 -5.46
N HIS A 21 -4.26 -15.39 -5.41
CA HIS A 21 -4.59 -16.67 -4.82
C HIS A 21 -5.00 -16.52 -3.34
N ASP A 22 -4.22 -15.79 -2.56
CA ASP A 22 -4.52 -15.52 -1.15
C ASP A 22 -5.85 -14.79 -0.96
N CYS A 23 -6.18 -13.84 -1.86
CA CYS A 23 -7.48 -13.17 -1.84
C CYS A 23 -8.63 -14.15 -2.04
N PHE A 24 -8.51 -15.08 -2.98
CA PHE A 24 -9.57 -16.07 -3.21
C PHE A 24 -9.68 -17.09 -2.10
N VAL A 25 -8.58 -17.51 -1.50
CA VAL A 25 -8.59 -18.40 -0.31
C VAL A 25 -9.30 -17.69 0.85
N GLU A 26 -8.96 -16.45 1.16
CA GLU A 26 -9.64 -15.68 2.21
C GLU A 26 -11.12 -15.45 1.90
N ALA A 27 -11.45 -15.13 0.65
CA ALA A 27 -12.84 -14.98 0.22
C ALA A 27 -13.63 -16.28 0.43
N TYR A 28 -13.06 -17.42 0.05
CA TYR A 28 -13.69 -18.72 0.24
C TYR A 28 -13.93 -19.03 1.73
N LEU A 29 -12.92 -18.83 2.56
CA LEU A 29 -13.00 -19.06 3.99
C LEU A 29 -13.99 -18.12 4.70
N SER A 30 -14.16 -16.90 4.17
CA SER A 30 -15.04 -15.89 4.72
C SER A 30 -16.43 -15.85 4.07
N LEU A 31 -16.70 -16.71 3.11
CA LEU A 31 -17.92 -16.65 2.30
C LEU A 31 -19.21 -16.72 3.15
N ARG A 32 -19.19 -17.48 4.24
CA ARG A 32 -20.31 -17.56 5.17
C ARG A 32 -20.61 -16.25 5.89
N SER A 33 -19.65 -15.33 5.98
CA SER A 33 -19.81 -14.00 6.58
C SER A 33 -20.36 -12.97 5.63
N TYR A 34 -20.40 -13.27 4.34
CA TYR A 34 -20.98 -12.38 3.34
C TYR A 34 -22.51 -12.43 3.40
N ARG A 35 -23.13 -11.32 3.82
CA ARG A 35 -24.58 -11.23 4.03
C ARG A 35 -25.34 -10.62 2.84
N GLY A 36 -24.64 -10.18 1.80
CA GLY A 36 -25.27 -9.50 0.67
C GLY A 36 -25.64 -8.05 0.92
N ASP A 37 -25.21 -7.45 2.05
CA ASP A 37 -25.51 -6.05 2.41
C ASP A 37 -24.75 -5.04 1.54
N SER A 38 -23.71 -5.48 0.85
CA SER A 38 -22.95 -4.69 -0.12
C SER A 38 -22.67 -5.51 -1.37
N PRO A 39 -22.39 -4.86 -2.53
CA PRO A 39 -21.99 -5.58 -3.73
C PRO A 39 -20.81 -6.52 -3.44
N LEU A 40 -20.83 -7.72 -4.03
CA LEU A 40 -19.76 -8.72 -3.88
C LEU A 40 -18.38 -8.14 -4.20
N GLU A 41 -18.31 -7.29 -5.22
CA GLU A 41 -17.08 -6.60 -5.62
C GLU A 41 -16.51 -5.71 -4.49
N HIS A 42 -17.37 -5.02 -3.76
CA HIS A 42 -16.95 -4.20 -2.62
C HIS A 42 -16.41 -5.06 -1.47
N TRP A 43 -17.10 -6.15 -1.15
CA TRP A 43 -16.67 -7.11 -0.15
C TRP A 43 -15.31 -7.75 -0.50
N LEU A 44 -15.13 -8.16 -1.76
CA LEU A 44 -13.85 -8.66 -2.27
C LEU A 44 -12.73 -7.59 -2.22
N SER A 45 -13.08 -6.34 -2.46
CA SER A 45 -12.13 -5.21 -2.38
C SER A 45 -11.59 -5.01 -0.96
N LYS A 46 -12.40 -5.21 0.06
CA LYS A 46 -11.95 -5.19 1.46
C LYS A 46 -10.96 -6.32 1.74
N ILE A 47 -11.25 -7.53 1.28
CA ILE A 47 -10.36 -8.68 1.43
C ILE A 47 -9.03 -8.42 0.72
N ALA A 48 -9.07 -7.98 -0.53
CA ALA A 48 -7.90 -7.69 -1.32
C ALA A 48 -7.02 -6.57 -0.70
N THR A 49 -7.63 -5.52 -0.17
CA THR A 49 -6.92 -4.45 0.55
C THR A 49 -6.21 -4.99 1.78
N ARG A 50 -6.86 -5.86 2.55
CA ARG A 50 -6.28 -6.50 3.73
C ARG A 50 -5.11 -7.42 3.37
N VAL A 51 -5.25 -8.21 2.33
CA VAL A 51 -4.19 -9.10 1.82
C VAL A 51 -2.97 -8.28 1.37
N GLY A 52 -3.17 -7.24 0.57
CA GLY A 52 -2.11 -6.37 0.10
C GLY A 52 -1.40 -5.61 1.23
N TYR A 53 -2.16 -5.10 2.19
CA TYR A 53 -1.60 -4.41 3.36
C TYR A 53 -0.75 -5.36 4.23
N ARG A 54 -1.20 -6.58 4.44
CA ARG A 54 -0.45 -7.63 5.13
C ARG A 54 0.85 -7.96 4.41
N HIS A 55 0.83 -8.01 3.07
CA HIS A 55 2.01 -8.19 2.25
C HIS A 55 3.06 -7.09 2.51
N TRP A 56 2.67 -5.81 2.51
CA TRP A 56 3.59 -4.72 2.83
C TRP A 56 4.18 -4.82 4.24
N LYS A 57 3.37 -5.20 5.22
CA LYS A 57 3.86 -5.40 6.60
C LYS A 57 4.90 -6.51 6.68
N THR A 58 4.68 -7.61 5.98
CA THR A 58 5.61 -8.74 5.93
C THR A 58 6.91 -8.34 5.22
N GLN A 59 6.84 -7.70 4.06
CA GLN A 59 8.00 -7.18 3.34
C GLN A 59 8.85 -6.25 4.21
N ARG A 60 8.23 -5.32 4.92
CA ARG A 60 8.96 -4.39 5.78
C ARG A 60 9.67 -5.11 6.90
N ARG A 61 9.01 -6.07 7.53
CA ARG A 61 9.59 -6.89 8.60
C ARG A 61 10.79 -7.68 8.11
N ASP A 62 10.70 -8.28 6.95
CA ASP A 62 11.77 -9.06 6.34
C ASP A 62 12.97 -8.18 5.99
N ARG A 63 12.75 -6.99 5.42
CA ARG A 63 13.81 -6.01 5.17
C ARG A 63 14.53 -5.59 6.46
N GLN A 64 13.78 -5.33 7.54
CA GLN A 64 14.36 -4.95 8.83
C GLN A 64 15.23 -6.07 9.42
N ARG A 65 14.81 -7.32 9.30
CA ARG A 65 15.60 -8.49 9.70
C ARG A 65 16.87 -8.64 8.88
N MET A 66 16.79 -8.46 7.57
CA MET A 66 17.96 -8.52 6.68
C MET A 66 19.00 -7.45 7.03
N VAL A 67 18.56 -6.22 7.30
CA VAL A 67 19.44 -5.12 7.75
C VAL A 67 20.13 -5.46 9.06
N GLN A 68 19.41 -6.01 10.02
CA GLN A 68 20.00 -6.42 11.31
C GLN A 68 21.04 -7.54 11.17
N LEU A 69 20.82 -8.49 10.24
CA LEU A 69 21.74 -9.62 10.04
C LEU A 69 22.97 -9.25 9.24
N GLN A 70 22.87 -8.31 8.31
CA GLN A 70 23.96 -7.98 7.38
C GLN A 70 24.79 -6.77 7.79
N SER A 71 24.39 -6.01 8.82
CA SER A 71 25.05 -4.77 9.28
C SER A 71 25.33 -3.76 8.15
N VAL A 72 24.64 -3.90 7.01
CA VAL A 72 24.76 -3.05 5.82
C VAL A 72 23.48 -2.26 5.69
N PRO A 73 23.53 -0.92 5.71
CA PRO A 73 22.33 -0.13 5.42
C PRO A 73 21.86 -0.44 3.99
N PRO A 74 20.54 -0.62 3.77
CA PRO A 74 20.03 -0.86 2.44
C PRO A 74 20.37 0.36 1.58
N ARG A 75 21.19 0.16 0.56
CA ARG A 75 21.38 1.15 -0.50
C ARG A 75 20.12 1.13 -1.37
N SER A 76 19.13 1.87 -0.98
CA SER A 76 18.09 2.28 -1.87
C SER A 76 18.66 3.41 -2.72
N SER A 77 19.18 3.08 -3.89
CA SER A 77 19.58 4.08 -4.85
C SER A 77 18.32 4.77 -5.38
N ALA A 78 18.19 6.06 -5.07
CA ALA A 78 17.19 6.88 -5.73
C ALA A 78 17.42 6.84 -7.25
N PRO A 79 16.37 6.75 -8.08
CA PRO A 79 16.51 6.82 -9.52
C PRO A 79 17.19 8.14 -9.92
N ALA A 80 18.23 8.02 -10.74
CA ALA A 80 19.13 9.15 -11.05
C ALA A 80 18.55 10.17 -12.04
N THR A 81 17.37 9.92 -12.59
CA THR A 81 16.75 10.80 -13.59
C THR A 81 15.25 10.94 -13.39
N ALA A 82 14.77 12.17 -13.43
CA ALA A 82 13.35 12.53 -13.35
C ALA A 82 12.50 12.06 -14.56
N SER A 83 13.05 11.28 -15.47
CA SER A 83 12.30 10.76 -16.62
C SER A 83 11.31 9.66 -16.28
N ASP A 84 11.43 9.09 -15.06
CA ASP A 84 10.53 8.06 -14.58
C ASP A 84 9.82 8.49 -13.29
N ALA A 85 8.87 9.43 -13.45
CA ALA A 85 8.00 9.87 -12.35
C ALA A 85 7.32 8.68 -11.62
N SER A 86 7.04 7.61 -12.37
CA SER A 86 6.49 6.37 -11.81
C SER A 86 7.47 5.61 -10.91
N GLU A 87 8.75 5.56 -11.30
CA GLU A 87 9.79 4.93 -10.48
C GLU A 87 10.09 5.74 -9.23
N LEU A 88 10.19 7.05 -9.37
CA LEU A 88 10.36 7.96 -8.24
C LEU A 88 9.19 7.84 -7.26
N ALA A 89 7.97 7.86 -7.76
CA ALA A 89 6.78 7.67 -6.92
C ALA A 89 6.80 6.33 -6.19
N GLY A 90 7.16 5.25 -6.88
CA GLY A 90 7.34 3.92 -6.28
C GLY A 90 8.39 3.92 -5.17
N TYR A 91 9.55 4.52 -5.44
CA TYR A 91 10.63 4.65 -4.47
C TYR A 91 10.18 5.42 -3.22
N LEU A 92 9.52 6.56 -3.39
CA LEU A 92 9.03 7.37 -2.26
C LEU A 92 7.98 6.63 -1.43
N LEU A 93 7.08 5.91 -2.09
CA LEU A 93 6.07 5.11 -1.41
C LEU A 93 6.69 3.94 -0.62
N ASP A 94 7.77 3.35 -1.13
CA ASP A 94 8.50 2.28 -0.44
C ASP A 94 9.20 2.77 0.85
N GLN A 95 9.50 4.08 0.95
CA GLN A 95 10.06 4.68 2.16
C GLN A 95 9.02 4.92 3.26
N LEU A 96 7.73 4.89 2.92
CA LEU A 96 6.66 5.06 3.89
C LEU A 96 6.42 3.80 4.71
N SER A 97 5.94 3.96 5.94
CA SER A 97 5.39 2.83 6.68
C SER A 97 4.20 2.21 5.95
N PRO A 98 3.88 0.93 6.13
CA PRO A 98 2.72 0.32 5.50
C PRO A 98 1.40 1.08 5.77
N ARG A 99 1.22 1.63 6.95
CA ARG A 99 0.06 2.47 7.31
C ARG A 99 0.00 3.75 6.48
N ASP A 100 1.10 4.49 6.44
CA ASP A 100 1.20 5.73 5.66
C ASP A 100 0.97 5.45 4.18
N ARG A 101 1.61 4.41 3.67
CA ARG A 101 1.48 3.98 2.28
C ARG A 101 0.04 3.61 1.92
N LEU A 102 -0.65 2.86 2.80
CA LEU A 102 -2.05 2.48 2.56
C LEU A 102 -2.97 3.70 2.47
N ALA A 103 -2.83 4.66 3.39
CA ALA A 103 -3.62 5.88 3.37
C ALA A 103 -3.44 6.66 2.06
N ILE A 104 -2.20 6.85 1.61
CA ILE A 104 -1.89 7.53 0.34
C ILE A 104 -2.43 6.75 -0.86
N THR A 105 -2.25 5.44 -0.87
CA THR A 105 -2.73 4.58 -1.96
C THR A 105 -4.24 4.67 -2.13
N LEU A 106 -5.00 4.52 -1.05
CA LEU A 106 -6.46 4.55 -1.12
C LEU A 106 -7.02 5.93 -1.47
N LEU A 107 -6.50 6.99 -0.86
CA LEU A 107 -7.03 8.34 -1.05
C LEU A 107 -6.56 8.98 -2.35
N HIS A 108 -5.28 8.86 -2.69
CA HIS A 108 -4.68 9.60 -3.79
C HIS A 108 -4.45 8.78 -5.06
N LEU A 109 -4.08 7.50 -4.95
CA LEU A 109 -3.87 6.65 -6.13
C LEU A 109 -5.15 5.98 -6.61
N GLU A 110 -6.02 5.59 -5.70
CA GLU A 110 -7.33 5.01 -6.03
C GLU A 110 -8.47 6.04 -6.06
N GLY A 111 -8.23 7.26 -5.58
CA GLY A 111 -9.22 8.33 -5.58
C GLY A 111 -10.43 8.06 -4.67
N ARG A 112 -10.26 7.27 -3.62
CA ARG A 112 -11.34 6.97 -2.68
C ARG A 112 -11.64 8.15 -1.76
N SER A 113 -12.90 8.32 -1.40
CA SER A 113 -13.28 9.23 -0.32
C SER A 113 -12.76 8.74 1.03
N VAL A 114 -12.68 9.63 2.02
CA VAL A 114 -12.25 9.25 3.38
C VAL A 114 -13.12 8.13 3.97
N PRO A 115 -14.47 8.18 3.89
CA PRO A 115 -15.31 7.06 4.33
C PRO A 115 -15.02 5.74 3.63
N GLU A 116 -14.89 5.76 2.31
CA GLU A 116 -14.60 4.57 1.50
C GLU A 116 -13.22 3.99 1.83
N ALA A 117 -12.19 4.84 1.92
CA ALA A 117 -10.84 4.42 2.25
C ALA A 117 -10.77 3.82 3.67
N ALA A 118 -11.43 4.45 4.64
CA ALA A 118 -11.52 3.94 6.01
C ALA A 118 -12.18 2.56 6.06
N GLU A 119 -13.27 2.38 5.32
CA GLU A 119 -13.97 1.10 5.24
C GLU A 119 -13.10 0.00 4.61
N LEU A 120 -12.41 0.30 3.50
CA LEU A 120 -11.49 -0.63 2.85
C LEU A 120 -10.31 -1.03 3.75
N ALA A 121 -9.77 -0.09 4.51
CA ALA A 121 -8.66 -0.32 5.43
C ALA A 121 -9.10 -0.98 6.75
N GLY A 122 -10.38 -0.96 7.08
CA GLY A 122 -10.90 -1.36 8.39
C GLY A 122 -10.53 -0.37 9.51
N TRP A 123 -10.40 0.91 9.17
CA TRP A 123 -10.07 2.00 10.10
C TRP A 123 -11.25 2.95 10.31
N SER A 124 -11.20 3.74 11.37
CA SER A 124 -12.10 4.88 11.54
C SER A 124 -11.75 5.99 10.54
N GLN A 125 -12.74 6.84 10.23
CA GLN A 125 -12.49 8.00 9.37
C GLN A 125 -11.46 8.96 9.97
N THR A 126 -11.51 9.15 11.30
CA THR A 126 -10.54 9.97 12.03
C THR A 126 -9.12 9.41 11.89
N MET A 127 -8.94 8.11 12.07
CA MET A 127 -7.66 7.43 11.88
C MET A 127 -7.16 7.60 10.44
N MET A 128 -8.03 7.44 9.44
CA MET A 128 -7.66 7.62 8.03
C MET A 128 -7.16 9.04 7.76
N LYS A 129 -7.85 10.08 8.27
CA LYS A 129 -7.45 11.48 8.13
C LYS A 129 -6.09 11.76 8.77
N VAL A 130 -5.89 11.29 10.01
CA VAL A 130 -4.63 11.48 10.74
C VAL A 130 -3.48 10.79 10.02
N GLN A 131 -3.70 9.55 9.57
CA GLN A 131 -2.67 8.78 8.89
C GLN A 131 -2.30 9.40 7.53
N ALA A 132 -3.29 9.89 6.78
CA ALA A 132 -3.07 10.60 5.53
C ALA A 132 -2.28 11.90 5.71
N HIS A 133 -2.59 12.67 6.77
CA HIS A 133 -1.86 13.88 7.09
C HIS A 133 -0.38 13.58 7.40
N ARG A 134 -0.11 12.59 8.23
CA ARG A 134 1.25 12.15 8.56
C ARG A 134 2.01 11.67 7.33
N ALA A 135 1.35 10.88 6.49
CA ALA A 135 1.93 10.35 5.27
C ALA A 135 2.33 11.46 4.29
N ARG A 136 1.45 12.45 4.08
CA ARG A 136 1.74 13.62 3.22
C ARG A 136 2.93 14.43 3.75
N LYS A 137 3.00 14.63 5.08
CA LYS A 137 4.12 15.33 5.70
C LYS A 137 5.45 14.59 5.47
N LYS A 138 5.46 13.27 5.62
CA LYS A 138 6.64 12.44 5.35
C LYS A 138 7.04 12.45 3.88
N LEU A 139 6.06 12.35 2.96
CA LEU A 139 6.35 12.44 1.52
C LEU A 139 6.98 13.78 1.14
N ARG A 140 6.45 14.88 1.68
CA ARG A 140 7.04 16.22 1.46
C ARG A 140 8.48 16.27 1.92
N ALA A 141 8.78 15.79 3.12
CA ALA A 141 10.14 15.74 3.64
C ALA A 141 11.08 14.87 2.79
N LEU A 142 10.58 13.75 2.25
CA LEU A 142 11.34 12.89 1.34
C LEU A 142 11.61 13.57 -0.01
N LEU A 143 10.64 14.29 -0.57
CA LEU A 143 10.80 15.07 -1.80
C LEU A 143 11.82 16.17 -1.64
N GLU A 144 11.77 16.92 -0.53
CA GLU A 144 12.76 17.96 -0.21
C GLU A 144 14.18 17.42 -0.14
N LYS A 145 14.37 16.23 0.46
CA LYS A 145 15.68 15.56 0.48
C LYS A 145 16.19 15.16 -0.91
N GLN A 146 15.30 14.93 -1.86
CA GLN A 146 15.66 14.63 -3.26
C GLN A 146 15.89 15.90 -4.10
N GLY A 147 15.82 17.08 -3.49
CA GLY A 147 15.99 18.36 -4.19
C GLY A 147 14.78 18.77 -5.05
N ILE A 148 13.65 18.12 -4.86
CA ILE A 148 12.40 18.45 -5.54
C ILE A 148 11.63 19.41 -4.65
N HIS A 149 11.75 20.70 -4.94
CA HIS A 149 10.98 21.74 -4.26
C HIS A 149 9.69 22.02 -5.02
N HIS A 150 8.56 21.97 -4.31
CA HIS A 150 7.33 22.59 -4.81
C HIS A 150 7.43 24.10 -4.62
N GLU A 151 7.47 24.81 -5.73
CA GLU A 151 7.14 26.24 -5.71
C GLU A 151 5.65 26.46 -5.38
#